data_5ab65411767141096baebec71f8d933a
#
_entry.id   5ab65411767141096baebec71f8d933a
#
_cell.length_a   1.000
_cell.length_b   1.000
_cell.length_c   1.000
_cell.angle_alpha   90.00
_cell.angle_beta   90.00
_cell.angle_gamma   90.00
#
_symmetry.space_group_name_H-M   'P 1'
#
loop_
_entity.id
_entity.type
_entity.pdbx_description
1 polymer ?
#
loop_
_entity_poly.entity_id
_entity_poly.type
_entity_poly.pdbx_seq_one_letter_code
_entity_poly.pdbx_strand_id
1 'polypeptide(L)'
;MLTVEGLTYRHAGATRPSLRDVDLVLGDGEVVGVVGANDSGKTTLCLVLAGLAPRIVGGTLTGRLSIDGVDAQSLRMHDLPALVGIGFDDPSTQLSGVAATVFEEVAFGPANLGVPRDELIERTAGALEALAIGHLAERDPARLSGGQQQLVAIASILALRPRHVVLDEPTAQLDPSGTALVGDALERLAGQGVSILVVEHKTDLLARVASRVVVLDGGRVVLEGPARVVLADPALVDLGVEPPSEVRLRRAFVAAGLDPARLEGARA
;
A
#
# COMPACT_ATOMS: atom_id res chain seq x y z
N MET A 1 -9.42 -4.59 -11.99
CA MET A 1 -8.67 -5.76 -11.46
C MET A 1 -7.23 -5.73 -11.97
N LEU A 2 -6.24 -5.93 -11.10
CA LEU A 2 -4.82 -6.04 -11.44
C LEU A 2 -4.39 -7.50 -11.29
N THR A 3 -3.75 -8.07 -12.31
CA THR A 3 -3.39 -9.50 -12.35
C THR A 3 -1.92 -9.67 -12.71
N VAL A 4 -1.23 -10.51 -11.96
CA VAL A 4 0.16 -10.92 -12.15
C VAL A 4 0.19 -12.42 -12.38
N GLU A 5 0.87 -12.87 -13.46
CA GLU A 5 0.93 -14.27 -13.86
C GLU A 5 2.38 -14.68 -14.12
N GLY A 6 2.89 -15.64 -13.33
CA GLY A 6 4.23 -16.21 -13.46
C GLY A 6 5.34 -15.16 -13.47
N LEU A 7 5.17 -14.06 -12.73
CA LEU A 7 6.03 -12.88 -12.84
C LEU A 7 7.37 -13.10 -12.17
N THR A 8 8.44 -12.89 -12.93
CA THR A 8 9.82 -12.92 -12.43
C THR A 8 10.52 -11.63 -12.81
N TYR A 9 11.12 -10.97 -11.81
CA TYR A 9 11.86 -9.73 -12.03
C TYR A 9 13.26 -9.79 -11.40
N ARG A 10 14.24 -9.28 -12.17
CA ARG A 10 15.64 -9.17 -11.76
C ARG A 10 16.15 -7.75 -12.04
N HIS A 11 16.65 -7.08 -11.00
CA HIS A 11 17.27 -5.77 -11.13
C HIS A 11 18.50 -5.79 -12.06
N ALA A 12 18.79 -4.66 -12.70
CA ALA A 12 19.97 -4.51 -13.53
C ALA A 12 21.24 -4.78 -12.69
N GLY A 13 22.14 -5.63 -13.21
CA GLY A 13 23.37 -6.02 -12.52
C GLY A 13 23.20 -7.05 -11.40
N ALA A 14 22.00 -7.39 -10.98
CA ALA A 14 21.77 -8.43 -9.98
C ALA A 14 21.99 -9.84 -10.57
N THR A 15 22.56 -10.74 -9.75
CA THR A 15 22.78 -12.14 -10.13
C THR A 15 21.54 -13.01 -9.92
N ARG A 16 20.64 -12.61 -9.01
CA ARG A 16 19.43 -13.36 -8.66
C ARG A 16 18.19 -12.49 -8.87
N PRO A 17 17.07 -13.07 -9.28
CA PRO A 17 15.80 -12.34 -9.33
C PRO A 17 15.30 -12.01 -7.92
N SER A 18 14.70 -10.81 -7.80
CA SER A 18 14.03 -10.33 -6.58
C SER A 18 12.58 -10.80 -6.49
N LEU A 19 11.95 -11.10 -7.63
CA LEU A 19 10.65 -11.78 -7.70
C LEU A 19 10.80 -13.01 -8.57
N ARG A 20 10.14 -14.10 -8.21
CA ARG A 20 10.26 -15.40 -8.87
C ARG A 20 8.92 -16.08 -8.98
N ASP A 21 8.42 -16.19 -10.20
CA ASP A 21 7.21 -16.96 -10.49
C ASP A 21 6.05 -16.54 -9.54
N VAL A 22 5.79 -15.24 -9.50
CA VAL A 22 4.77 -14.65 -8.64
C VAL A 22 3.46 -14.61 -9.39
N ASP A 23 2.44 -15.20 -8.80
CA ASP A 23 1.04 -15.04 -9.17
C ASP A 23 0.34 -14.21 -8.11
N LEU A 24 -0.43 -13.20 -8.54
CA LEU A 24 -1.18 -12.33 -7.63
C LEU A 24 -2.35 -11.69 -8.37
N VAL A 25 -3.47 -11.59 -7.69
CA VAL A 25 -4.63 -10.83 -8.18
C VAL A 25 -5.03 -9.80 -7.13
N LEU A 26 -5.22 -8.55 -7.55
CA LEU A 26 -5.90 -7.53 -6.75
C LEU A 26 -7.27 -7.30 -7.36
N GLY A 27 -8.30 -7.74 -6.66
CA GLY A 27 -9.71 -7.57 -7.06
C GLY A 27 -10.18 -6.13 -6.95
N ASP A 28 -11.28 -5.81 -7.63
CA ASP A 28 -11.88 -4.47 -7.54
C ASP A 28 -12.46 -4.26 -6.12
N GLY A 29 -12.10 -3.14 -5.49
CA GLY A 29 -12.51 -2.82 -4.11
C GLY A 29 -11.87 -3.70 -3.02
N GLU A 30 -10.89 -4.54 -3.38
CA GLU A 30 -10.19 -5.41 -2.45
C GLU A 30 -9.03 -4.68 -1.77
N VAL A 31 -8.80 -4.96 -0.48
CA VAL A 31 -7.58 -4.57 0.23
C VAL A 31 -6.74 -5.82 0.47
N VAL A 32 -5.58 -5.89 -0.20
CA VAL A 32 -4.61 -6.97 -0.07
C VAL A 32 -3.41 -6.47 0.74
N GLY A 33 -3.14 -7.12 1.87
CA GLY A 33 -1.91 -6.91 2.63
C GLY A 33 -0.78 -7.79 2.10
N VAL A 34 0.42 -7.25 1.98
CA VAL A 34 1.62 -8.02 1.64
C VAL A 34 2.61 -7.92 2.78
N VAL A 35 3.03 -9.07 3.30
CA VAL A 35 4.01 -9.19 4.38
C VAL A 35 5.19 -10.08 3.96
N GLY A 36 6.26 -10.03 4.74
CA GLY A 36 7.46 -10.84 4.52
C GLY A 36 8.68 -10.20 5.18
N ALA A 37 9.74 -10.96 5.37
CA ALA A 37 11.01 -10.45 5.89
C ALA A 37 11.59 -9.32 5.02
N ASN A 38 12.60 -8.61 5.55
CA ASN A 38 13.38 -7.69 4.71
C ASN A 38 13.99 -8.44 3.53
N ASP A 39 14.12 -7.78 2.40
CA ASP A 39 14.64 -8.33 1.15
C ASP A 39 13.80 -9.48 0.54
N SER A 40 12.58 -9.72 1.02
CA SER A 40 11.68 -10.73 0.44
C SER A 40 11.10 -10.36 -0.92
N GLY A 41 11.28 -9.11 -1.38
CA GLY A 41 10.84 -8.63 -2.70
C GLY A 41 9.61 -7.70 -2.67
N LYS A 42 9.12 -7.28 -1.50
CA LYS A 42 7.89 -6.46 -1.34
C LYS A 42 7.94 -5.14 -2.12
N THR A 43 8.96 -4.30 -1.87
CA THR A 43 9.16 -3.03 -2.60
C THR A 43 9.32 -3.27 -4.10
N THR A 44 10.03 -4.34 -4.48
CA THR A 44 10.17 -4.72 -5.90
C THR A 44 8.80 -5.05 -6.52
N LEU A 45 7.94 -5.73 -5.79
CA LEU A 45 6.56 -6.01 -6.23
C LEU A 45 5.80 -4.70 -6.45
N CYS A 46 5.85 -3.75 -5.50
CA CYS A 46 5.21 -2.43 -5.64
C CYS A 46 5.69 -1.69 -6.90
N LEU A 47 7.01 -1.66 -7.14
CA LEU A 47 7.59 -1.01 -8.33
C LEU A 47 7.14 -1.66 -9.64
N VAL A 48 7.01 -2.99 -9.67
CA VAL A 48 6.52 -3.71 -10.85
C VAL A 48 5.04 -3.43 -11.07
N LEU A 49 4.21 -3.49 -10.03
CA LEU A 49 2.76 -3.25 -10.11
C LEU A 49 2.44 -1.83 -10.58
N ALA A 50 3.24 -0.84 -10.16
CA ALA A 50 3.13 0.55 -10.61
C ALA A 50 3.72 0.80 -12.01
N GLY A 51 4.32 -0.23 -12.66
CA GLY A 51 4.96 -0.12 -13.97
C GLY A 51 6.27 0.67 -13.98
N LEU A 52 6.85 0.97 -12.82
CA LEU A 52 8.14 1.65 -12.68
C LEU A 52 9.32 0.71 -12.99
N ALA A 53 9.20 -0.55 -12.63
CA ALA A 53 10.12 -1.60 -13.03
C ALA A 53 9.49 -2.43 -14.17
N PRO A 54 10.24 -2.74 -15.24
CA PRO A 54 11.65 -2.38 -15.51
C PRO A 54 11.85 -1.01 -16.16
N ARG A 55 10.82 -0.24 -16.46
CA ARG A 55 10.87 0.92 -17.38
C ARG A 55 11.75 2.07 -16.87
N ILE A 56 11.71 2.36 -15.57
CA ILE A 56 12.48 3.44 -14.93
C ILE A 56 13.66 2.85 -14.16
N VAL A 57 13.39 1.81 -13.36
CA VAL A 57 14.40 1.18 -12.49
C VAL A 57 15.37 0.31 -13.30
N GLY A 58 14.98 -0.09 -14.53
CA GLY A 58 15.75 -1.02 -15.35
C GLY A 58 15.53 -2.47 -14.92
N GLY A 59 16.38 -3.39 -15.43
CA GLY A 59 16.26 -4.81 -15.11
C GLY A 59 15.52 -5.64 -16.17
N THR A 60 15.15 -6.85 -15.81
CA THR A 60 14.49 -7.81 -16.71
C THR A 60 13.23 -8.33 -16.05
N LEU A 61 12.12 -8.22 -16.74
CA LEU A 61 10.80 -8.71 -16.35
C LEU A 61 10.37 -9.82 -17.32
N THR A 62 9.92 -10.95 -16.79
CA THR A 62 9.23 -12.03 -17.52
C THR A 62 7.93 -12.38 -16.80
N GLY A 63 7.04 -13.12 -17.46
CA GLY A 63 5.67 -13.29 -17.01
C GLY A 63 4.80 -12.13 -17.48
N ARG A 64 3.64 -11.96 -16.88
CA ARG A 64 2.64 -10.99 -17.34
C ARG A 64 2.11 -10.14 -16.17
N LEU A 65 1.98 -8.86 -16.41
CA LEU A 65 1.19 -7.93 -15.59
C LEU A 65 0.08 -7.36 -16.46
N SER A 66 -1.17 -7.54 -16.06
CA SER A 66 -2.31 -6.89 -16.70
C SER A 66 -3.07 -6.00 -15.72
N ILE A 67 -3.49 -4.84 -16.21
CA ILE A 67 -4.30 -3.87 -15.48
C ILE A 67 -5.61 -3.75 -16.24
N ASP A 68 -6.72 -4.15 -15.63
CA ASP A 68 -8.06 -4.18 -16.23
C ASP A 68 -8.09 -4.92 -17.59
N GLY A 69 -7.35 -6.03 -17.66
CA GLY A 69 -7.25 -6.88 -18.87
C GLY A 69 -6.29 -6.36 -19.93
N VAL A 70 -5.68 -5.19 -19.74
CA VAL A 70 -4.68 -4.64 -20.67
C VAL A 70 -3.28 -4.99 -20.18
N ASP A 71 -2.42 -5.50 -21.07
CA ASP A 71 -1.02 -5.77 -20.74
C ASP A 71 -0.31 -4.46 -20.35
N ALA A 72 0.21 -4.41 -19.13
CA ALA A 72 0.87 -3.23 -18.61
C ALA A 72 2.08 -2.80 -19.46
N GLN A 73 2.75 -3.74 -20.15
CA GLN A 73 3.89 -3.42 -21.02
C GLN A 73 3.45 -2.66 -22.30
N SER A 74 2.20 -2.77 -22.71
CA SER A 74 1.66 -2.03 -23.86
C SER A 74 1.22 -0.60 -23.54
N LEU A 75 1.03 -0.29 -22.24
CA LEU A 75 0.59 1.04 -21.78
C LEU A 75 1.73 2.06 -21.88
N ARG A 76 1.40 3.32 -22.17
CA ARG A 76 2.38 4.41 -22.14
C ARG A 76 2.62 4.86 -20.69
N MET A 77 3.81 5.35 -20.39
CA MET A 77 4.17 5.78 -19.03
C MET A 77 3.22 6.82 -18.43
N HIS A 78 2.73 7.76 -19.25
CA HIS A 78 1.84 8.81 -18.78
C HIS A 78 0.38 8.35 -18.56
N ASP A 79 0.02 7.17 -19.04
CA ASP A 79 -1.30 6.59 -18.79
C ASP A 79 -1.35 5.84 -17.44
N LEU A 80 -0.19 5.35 -16.95
CA LEU A 80 -0.10 4.53 -15.74
C LEU A 80 -0.62 5.21 -14.47
N PRO A 81 -0.34 6.52 -14.19
CA PRO A 81 -0.81 7.15 -12.95
C PRO A 81 -2.35 7.21 -12.81
N ALA A 82 -3.09 7.16 -13.94
CA ALA A 82 -4.55 7.05 -13.92
C ALA A 82 -5.05 5.62 -13.68
N LEU A 83 -4.17 4.63 -13.73
CA LEU A 83 -4.50 3.22 -13.52
C LEU A 83 -4.00 2.70 -12.18
N VAL A 84 -2.73 2.98 -11.87
CA VAL A 84 -2.09 2.55 -10.63
C VAL A 84 -1.34 3.71 -10.00
N GLY A 85 -1.78 4.13 -8.83
CA GLY A 85 -1.05 5.07 -7.98
C GLY A 85 -0.11 4.33 -7.04
N ILE A 86 1.08 4.88 -6.77
CA ILE A 86 2.04 4.30 -5.84
C ILE A 86 2.42 5.29 -4.75
N GLY A 87 2.42 4.83 -3.50
CA GLY A 87 2.92 5.54 -2.32
C GLY A 87 4.09 4.81 -1.70
N PHE A 88 5.10 5.55 -1.22
CA PHE A 88 6.31 5.04 -0.60
C PHE A 88 6.33 5.30 0.91
N ASP A 89 7.30 4.72 1.60
CA ASP A 89 7.52 4.78 3.05
C ASP A 89 7.88 6.18 3.58
N ASP A 90 8.55 7.00 2.75
CA ASP A 90 8.94 8.37 3.09
C ASP A 90 8.09 9.39 2.33
N PRO A 91 7.09 10.01 2.99
CA PRO A 91 6.24 11.02 2.34
C PRO A 91 7.03 12.24 1.84
N SER A 92 8.16 12.58 2.46
CA SER A 92 8.96 13.74 2.08
C SER A 92 9.55 13.61 0.68
N THR A 93 9.75 12.39 0.21
CA THR A 93 10.26 12.11 -1.15
C THR A 93 9.16 12.18 -2.23
N GLN A 94 7.90 12.22 -1.82
CA GLN A 94 6.73 12.25 -2.71
C GLN A 94 6.10 13.64 -2.81
N LEU A 95 6.27 14.49 -1.78
CA LEU A 95 5.81 15.87 -1.83
C LEU A 95 6.68 16.69 -2.78
N SER A 96 6.06 17.57 -3.57
CA SER A 96 6.76 18.38 -4.57
C SER A 96 7.78 19.35 -3.95
N GLY A 97 7.55 19.78 -2.71
CA GLY A 97 8.36 20.75 -1.99
C GLY A 97 8.28 22.18 -2.54
N VAL A 98 7.42 22.45 -3.52
CA VAL A 98 7.23 23.78 -4.12
C VAL A 98 5.85 24.38 -3.84
N ALA A 99 4.89 23.59 -3.39
CA ALA A 99 3.55 24.03 -3.06
C ALA A 99 3.55 24.80 -1.71
N ALA A 100 2.85 25.92 -1.64
CA ALA A 100 2.70 26.70 -0.43
C ALA A 100 1.61 26.13 0.50
N THR A 101 0.67 25.39 -0.06
CA THR A 101 -0.46 24.80 0.68
C THR A 101 -0.65 23.33 0.35
N VAL A 102 -1.29 22.58 1.25
CA VAL A 102 -1.68 21.19 1.02
C VAL A 102 -2.60 21.08 -0.21
N PHE A 103 -3.50 22.04 -0.41
CA PHE A 103 -4.37 22.03 -1.58
C PHE A 103 -3.57 22.10 -2.87
N GLU A 104 -2.56 23.00 -2.96
CA GLU A 104 -1.68 23.11 -4.11
C GLU A 104 -0.83 21.85 -4.30
N GLU A 105 -0.34 21.24 -3.22
CA GLU A 105 0.43 20.00 -3.26
C GLU A 105 -0.39 18.85 -3.86
N VAL A 106 -1.62 18.66 -3.40
CA VAL A 106 -2.52 17.62 -3.91
C VAL A 106 -2.94 17.89 -5.35
N ALA A 107 -3.11 19.17 -5.73
CA ALA A 107 -3.44 19.59 -7.09
C ALA A 107 -2.26 19.44 -8.08
N PHE A 108 -1.03 19.32 -7.60
CA PHE A 108 0.18 19.35 -8.42
C PHE A 108 0.22 18.26 -9.49
N GLY A 109 -0.09 17.02 -9.11
CA GLY A 109 -0.12 15.89 -10.04
C GLY A 109 -1.16 16.06 -11.18
N PRO A 110 -2.44 16.27 -10.87
CA PRO A 110 -3.46 16.55 -11.88
C PRO A 110 -3.16 17.76 -12.77
N ALA A 111 -2.59 18.84 -12.21
CA ALA A 111 -2.18 20.02 -12.97
C ALA A 111 -1.13 19.68 -14.03
N ASN A 112 -0.11 18.88 -13.67
CA ASN A 112 0.93 18.43 -14.59
C ASN A 112 0.39 17.51 -15.70
N LEU A 113 -0.71 16.84 -15.47
CA LEU A 113 -1.41 16.03 -16.48
C LEU A 113 -2.37 16.86 -17.35
N GLY A 114 -2.45 18.18 -17.14
CA GLY A 114 -3.30 19.07 -17.91
C GLY A 114 -4.80 18.93 -17.61
N VAL A 115 -5.15 18.48 -16.41
CA VAL A 115 -6.56 18.41 -15.97
C VAL A 115 -7.15 19.81 -15.95
N PRO A 116 -8.33 20.06 -16.54
CA PRO A 116 -9.01 21.35 -16.53
C PRO A 116 -9.23 21.88 -15.11
N ARG A 117 -9.14 23.20 -14.93
CA ARG A 117 -9.16 23.84 -13.61
C ARG A 117 -10.33 23.42 -12.71
N ASP A 118 -11.54 23.40 -13.24
CA ASP A 118 -12.72 23.10 -12.44
C ASP A 118 -12.70 21.63 -11.97
N GLU A 119 -12.30 20.72 -12.84
CA GLU A 119 -12.13 19.30 -12.52
C GLU A 119 -10.95 19.06 -11.54
N LEU A 120 -9.86 19.82 -11.69
CA LEU A 120 -8.72 19.79 -10.78
C LEU A 120 -9.14 20.17 -9.36
N ILE A 121 -9.93 21.24 -9.20
CA ILE A 121 -10.46 21.67 -7.90
C ILE A 121 -11.34 20.56 -7.30
N GLU A 122 -12.25 19.98 -8.09
CA GLU A 122 -13.12 18.89 -7.65
C GLU A 122 -12.32 17.66 -7.20
N ARG A 123 -11.35 17.21 -8.02
CA ARG A 123 -10.50 16.05 -7.71
C ARG A 123 -9.70 16.27 -6.42
N THR A 124 -9.10 17.45 -6.28
CA THR A 124 -8.30 17.82 -5.10
C THR A 124 -9.16 17.85 -3.84
N ALA A 125 -10.30 18.54 -3.88
CA ALA A 125 -11.22 18.60 -2.74
C ALA A 125 -11.73 17.20 -2.36
N GLY A 126 -12.14 16.40 -3.34
CA GLY A 126 -12.60 15.02 -3.12
C GLY A 126 -11.53 14.13 -2.50
N ALA A 127 -10.26 14.24 -2.91
CA ALA A 127 -9.14 13.48 -2.32
C ALA A 127 -8.88 13.86 -0.86
N LEU A 128 -8.91 15.16 -0.54
CA LEU A 128 -8.78 15.65 0.85
C LEU A 128 -9.95 15.21 1.74
N GLU A 129 -11.15 15.19 1.21
CA GLU A 129 -12.35 14.74 1.93
C GLU A 129 -12.33 13.23 2.18
N ALA A 130 -11.95 12.43 1.19
CA ALA A 130 -11.84 10.98 1.31
C ALA A 130 -10.92 10.54 2.48
N LEU A 131 -9.88 11.32 2.74
CA LEU A 131 -8.94 11.09 3.84
C LEU A 131 -9.29 11.87 5.12
N ALA A 132 -10.36 12.68 5.12
CA ALA A 132 -10.78 13.57 6.22
C ALA A 132 -9.73 14.61 6.62
N ILE A 133 -8.92 15.09 5.67
CA ILE A 133 -7.86 16.10 5.87
C ILE A 133 -8.19 17.46 5.23
N GLY A 134 -9.43 17.72 4.83
CA GLY A 134 -9.85 19.00 4.28
C GLY A 134 -9.50 20.21 5.16
N HIS A 135 -9.46 20.03 6.49
CA HIS A 135 -9.04 21.04 7.46
C HIS A 135 -7.56 21.43 7.37
N LEU A 136 -6.73 20.68 6.63
CA LEU A 136 -5.33 20.97 6.37
C LEU A 136 -5.10 21.72 5.06
N ALA A 137 -6.12 21.92 4.22
CA ALA A 137 -6.00 22.42 2.86
C ALA A 137 -5.12 23.67 2.71
N GLU A 138 -5.27 24.63 3.65
CA GLU A 138 -4.53 25.90 3.66
C GLU A 138 -3.20 25.83 4.45
N ARG A 139 -2.86 24.67 4.98
CA ARG A 139 -1.61 24.51 5.74
C ARG A 139 -0.40 24.33 4.81
N ASP A 140 0.75 24.76 5.28
CA ASP A 140 2.04 24.49 4.65
C ASP A 140 2.40 23.00 4.82
N PRO A 141 2.60 22.23 3.74
CA PRO A 141 2.94 20.81 3.81
C PRO A 141 4.20 20.51 4.64
N ALA A 142 5.19 21.40 4.61
CA ALA A 142 6.45 21.24 5.35
C ALA A 142 6.28 21.36 6.88
N ARG A 143 5.14 21.89 7.36
CA ARG A 143 4.85 22.10 8.79
C ARG A 143 3.89 21.06 9.37
N LEU A 144 3.57 20.02 8.61
CA LEU A 144 2.71 18.93 9.04
C LEU A 144 3.48 17.87 9.83
N SER A 145 2.78 17.12 10.68
CA SER A 145 3.34 15.88 11.25
C SER A 145 3.59 14.83 10.18
N GLY A 146 4.48 13.87 10.42
CA GLY A 146 4.77 12.79 9.47
C GLY A 146 3.52 12.05 9.01
N GLY A 147 2.59 11.72 9.93
CA GLY A 147 1.31 11.09 9.58
C GLY A 147 0.43 11.98 8.70
N GLN A 148 0.41 13.30 8.94
CA GLN A 148 -0.33 14.24 8.09
C GLN A 148 0.34 14.37 6.71
N GLN A 149 1.67 14.41 6.63
CA GLN A 149 2.40 14.42 5.36
C GLN A 149 2.12 13.14 4.55
N GLN A 150 2.08 11.99 5.21
CA GLN A 150 1.71 10.71 4.58
C GLN A 150 0.29 10.76 4.00
N LEU A 151 -0.69 11.32 4.74
CA LEU A 151 -2.04 11.49 4.23
C LEU A 151 -2.08 12.46 3.04
N VAL A 152 -1.27 13.52 3.03
CA VAL A 152 -1.15 14.43 1.88
C VAL A 152 -0.56 13.72 0.67
N ALA A 153 0.49 12.90 0.86
CA ALA A 153 1.06 12.08 -0.21
C ALA A 153 0.02 11.09 -0.80
N ILE A 154 -0.77 10.43 0.05
CA ILE A 154 -1.86 9.56 -0.40
C ILE A 154 -2.95 10.39 -1.12
N ALA A 155 -3.30 11.59 -0.62
CA ALA A 155 -4.27 12.48 -1.28
C ALA A 155 -3.80 12.88 -2.69
N SER A 156 -2.50 13.18 -2.85
CA SER A 156 -1.91 13.52 -4.15
C SER A 156 -2.02 12.37 -5.16
N ILE A 157 -1.91 11.13 -4.69
CA ILE A 157 -2.16 9.94 -5.52
C ILE A 157 -3.64 9.84 -5.88
N LEU A 158 -4.55 9.97 -4.91
CA LEU A 158 -5.99 9.83 -5.12
C LEU A 158 -6.56 10.92 -6.07
N ALA A 159 -5.98 12.13 -6.06
CA ALA A 159 -6.37 13.21 -6.95
C ALA A 159 -6.14 12.88 -8.44
N LEU A 160 -5.25 11.93 -8.74
CA LEU A 160 -5.06 11.37 -10.09
C LEU A 160 -6.21 10.43 -10.49
N ARG A 161 -7.07 10.04 -9.53
CA ARG A 161 -8.17 9.07 -9.71
C ARG A 161 -7.71 7.72 -10.23
N PRO A 162 -6.65 7.11 -9.63
CA PRO A 162 -6.20 5.79 -10.05
C PRO A 162 -7.26 4.73 -9.75
N ARG A 163 -7.29 3.66 -10.54
CA ARG A 163 -8.17 2.50 -10.28
C ARG A 163 -7.66 1.62 -9.16
N HIS A 164 -6.34 1.54 -9.01
CA HIS A 164 -5.65 0.75 -8.01
C HIS A 164 -4.62 1.60 -7.28
N VAL A 165 -4.46 1.38 -6.00
CA VAL A 165 -3.45 2.05 -5.17
C VAL A 165 -2.51 1.01 -4.59
N VAL A 166 -1.21 1.24 -4.75
CA VAL A 166 -0.14 0.40 -4.19
C VAL A 166 0.60 1.25 -3.16
N LEU A 167 0.69 0.78 -1.92
CA LEU A 167 1.36 1.49 -0.83
C LEU A 167 2.50 0.62 -0.28
N ASP A 168 3.71 1.14 -0.34
CA ASP A 168 4.91 0.47 0.17
C ASP A 168 5.27 1.04 1.54
N GLU A 169 4.96 0.30 2.59
CA GLU A 169 5.23 0.62 3.99
C GLU A 169 4.75 2.03 4.43
N PRO A 170 3.47 2.41 4.16
CA PRO A 170 2.99 3.78 4.37
C PRO A 170 3.02 4.23 5.85
N THR A 171 3.33 3.34 6.79
CA THR A 171 3.42 3.70 8.21
C THR A 171 4.80 3.47 8.84
N ALA A 172 5.84 3.13 8.03
CA ALA A 172 7.16 2.76 8.54
C ALA A 172 7.78 3.82 9.45
N GLN A 173 7.69 5.09 9.08
CA GLN A 173 8.31 6.21 9.79
C GLN A 173 7.35 6.93 10.75
N LEU A 174 6.15 6.37 11.00
CA LEU A 174 5.12 7.02 11.78
C LEU A 174 5.08 6.52 13.23
N ASP A 175 4.82 7.45 14.13
CA ASP A 175 4.45 7.16 15.50
C ASP A 175 3.07 6.44 15.58
N PRO A 176 2.66 5.94 16.75
CA PRO A 176 1.37 5.25 16.87
C PRO A 176 0.17 6.10 16.43
N SER A 177 0.20 7.41 16.67
CA SER A 177 -0.89 8.31 16.30
C SER A 177 -0.97 8.52 14.78
N GLY A 178 0.18 8.70 14.11
CA GLY A 178 0.27 8.76 12.66
C GLY A 178 -0.16 7.44 12.00
N THR A 179 0.26 6.30 12.57
CA THR A 179 -0.18 4.98 12.11
C THR A 179 -1.69 4.82 12.20
N ALA A 180 -2.33 5.28 13.28
CA ALA A 180 -3.78 5.25 13.43
C ALA A 180 -4.48 6.10 12.37
N LEU A 181 -3.98 7.33 12.12
CA LEU A 181 -4.52 8.23 11.09
C LEU A 181 -4.50 7.58 9.69
N VAL A 182 -3.39 6.96 9.31
CA VAL A 182 -3.29 6.25 8.02
C VAL A 182 -4.22 5.04 8.00
N GLY A 183 -4.31 4.28 9.09
CA GLY A 183 -5.24 3.16 9.21
C GLY A 183 -6.70 3.57 9.01
N ASP A 184 -7.13 4.66 9.67
CA ASP A 184 -8.48 5.22 9.51
C ASP A 184 -8.75 5.66 8.07
N ALA A 185 -7.75 6.21 7.39
CA ALA A 185 -7.84 6.60 6.00
C ALA A 185 -7.98 5.38 5.07
N LEU A 186 -7.18 4.33 5.28
CA LEU A 186 -7.27 3.09 4.50
C LEU A 186 -8.62 2.40 4.67
N GLU A 187 -9.19 2.37 5.89
CA GLU A 187 -10.54 1.85 6.11
C GLU A 187 -11.62 2.64 5.34
N ARG A 188 -11.51 3.98 5.33
CA ARG A 188 -12.44 4.81 4.56
C ARG A 188 -12.35 4.53 3.07
N LEU A 189 -11.12 4.45 2.53
CA LEU A 189 -10.89 4.14 1.11
C LEU A 189 -11.42 2.76 0.73
N ALA A 190 -11.20 1.76 1.58
CA ALA A 190 -11.76 0.42 1.40
C ALA A 190 -13.30 0.46 1.38
N GLY A 191 -13.91 1.22 2.31
CA GLY A 191 -15.36 1.43 2.35
C GLY A 191 -15.92 2.16 1.12
N GLN A 192 -15.09 2.91 0.40
CA GLN A 192 -15.42 3.58 -0.86
C GLN A 192 -15.17 2.70 -2.10
N GLY A 193 -14.70 1.47 -1.91
CA GLY A 193 -14.45 0.51 -2.98
C GLY A 193 -13.13 0.75 -3.74
N VAL A 194 -12.18 1.45 -3.16
CA VAL A 194 -10.83 1.61 -3.74
C VAL A 194 -10.06 0.29 -3.61
N SER A 195 -9.48 -0.19 -4.71
CA SER A 195 -8.62 -1.38 -4.70
C SER A 195 -7.23 -1.01 -4.19
N ILE A 196 -6.78 -1.61 -3.08
CA ILE A 196 -5.53 -1.26 -2.41
C ILE A 196 -4.67 -2.49 -2.21
N LEU A 197 -3.40 -2.41 -2.65
CA LEU A 197 -2.36 -3.32 -2.18
C LEU A 197 -1.47 -2.55 -1.21
N VAL A 198 -1.33 -3.05 0.01
CA VAL A 198 -0.50 -2.41 1.03
C VAL A 198 0.56 -3.37 1.56
N VAL A 199 1.81 -3.01 1.36
CA VAL A 199 2.96 -3.66 2.00
C VAL A 199 3.13 -3.07 3.38
N GLU A 200 3.21 -3.91 4.42
CA GLU A 200 3.37 -3.45 5.79
C GLU A 200 4.08 -4.46 6.68
N HIS A 201 4.83 -3.95 7.65
CA HIS A 201 5.39 -4.74 8.75
C HIS A 201 4.48 -4.75 9.98
N LYS A 202 3.67 -3.70 10.15
CA LYS A 202 2.72 -3.58 11.27
C LYS A 202 1.49 -4.43 11.01
N THR A 203 1.57 -5.70 11.35
CA THR A 203 0.50 -6.69 11.10
C THR A 203 -0.82 -6.38 11.81
N ASP A 204 -0.80 -5.61 12.90
CA ASP A 204 -2.02 -5.09 13.56
C ASP A 204 -2.82 -4.18 12.62
N LEU A 205 -2.13 -3.36 11.80
CA LEU A 205 -2.79 -2.54 10.78
C LEU A 205 -3.43 -3.42 9.71
N LEU A 206 -2.68 -4.40 9.19
CA LEU A 206 -3.21 -5.33 8.18
C LEU A 206 -4.39 -6.16 8.70
N ALA A 207 -4.35 -6.60 9.95
CA ALA A 207 -5.47 -7.32 10.59
C ALA A 207 -6.75 -6.47 10.64
N ARG A 208 -6.60 -5.15 10.65
CA ARG A 208 -7.68 -4.18 10.68
C ARG A 208 -8.24 -3.87 9.29
N VAL A 209 -7.35 -3.66 8.28
CA VAL A 209 -7.76 -3.10 6.97
C VAL A 209 -7.80 -4.13 5.85
N ALA A 210 -7.00 -5.21 5.89
CA ALA A 210 -6.88 -6.15 4.79
C ALA A 210 -7.95 -7.24 4.84
N SER A 211 -8.55 -7.54 3.69
CA SER A 211 -9.43 -8.71 3.52
C SER A 211 -8.62 -9.99 3.32
N ARG A 212 -7.51 -9.89 2.63
CA ARG A 212 -6.58 -10.98 2.29
C ARG A 212 -5.13 -10.55 2.52
N VAL A 213 -4.29 -11.51 2.89
CA VAL A 213 -2.85 -11.31 3.07
C VAL A 213 -2.08 -12.29 2.23
N VAL A 214 -1.01 -11.80 1.63
CA VAL A 214 0.00 -12.54 0.86
C VAL A 214 1.33 -12.45 1.59
N VAL A 215 2.01 -13.58 1.77
CA VAL A 215 3.34 -13.64 2.37
C VAL A 215 4.38 -13.88 1.28
N LEU A 216 5.33 -12.95 1.18
CA LEU A 216 6.49 -13.08 0.30
C LEU A 216 7.70 -13.57 1.08
N ASP A 217 8.34 -14.61 0.56
CA ASP A 217 9.64 -15.09 1.02
C ASP A 217 10.55 -15.41 -0.17
N GLY A 218 11.79 -14.93 -0.14
CA GLY A 218 12.78 -15.14 -1.19
C GLY A 218 12.28 -14.79 -2.61
N GLY A 219 11.38 -13.82 -2.73
CA GLY A 219 10.78 -13.38 -3.99
C GLY A 219 9.62 -14.25 -4.49
N ARG A 220 9.07 -15.14 -3.66
CA ARG A 220 7.94 -16.02 -4.00
C ARG A 220 6.76 -15.77 -3.06
N VAL A 221 5.55 -15.98 -3.56
CA VAL A 221 4.38 -16.12 -2.70
C VAL A 221 4.44 -17.50 -2.05
N VAL A 222 4.53 -17.54 -0.72
CA VAL A 222 4.62 -18.80 0.05
C VAL A 222 3.35 -19.11 0.84
N LEU A 223 2.54 -18.10 1.13
CA LEU A 223 1.27 -18.24 1.82
C LEU A 223 0.32 -17.14 1.36
N GLU A 224 -0.94 -17.47 1.15
CA GLU A 224 -1.98 -16.54 0.74
C GLU A 224 -3.34 -16.99 1.27
N GLY A 225 -4.18 -16.04 1.68
CA GLY A 225 -5.53 -16.34 2.15
C GLY A 225 -6.19 -15.20 2.90
N PRO A 226 -7.36 -15.44 3.52
CA PRO A 226 -8.03 -14.44 4.34
C PRO A 226 -7.11 -13.91 5.43
N ALA A 227 -7.07 -12.58 5.61
CA ALA A 227 -6.12 -11.92 6.51
C ALA A 227 -6.10 -12.52 7.92
N ARG A 228 -7.28 -12.79 8.51
CA ARG A 228 -7.40 -13.39 9.84
C ARG A 228 -6.80 -14.80 9.93
N VAL A 229 -6.75 -15.55 8.82
CA VAL A 229 -6.20 -16.92 8.78
C VAL A 229 -4.69 -16.85 8.64
N VAL A 230 -4.22 -16.12 7.62
CA VAL A 230 -2.78 -15.98 7.33
C VAL A 230 -2.06 -15.33 8.50
N LEU A 231 -2.58 -14.23 9.05
CA LEU A 231 -1.94 -13.50 10.16
C LEU A 231 -1.95 -14.29 11.49
N ALA A 232 -2.77 -15.34 11.60
CA ALA A 232 -2.76 -16.25 12.72
C ALA A 232 -1.93 -17.52 12.49
N ASP A 233 -1.35 -17.71 11.31
CA ASP A 233 -0.56 -18.89 10.98
C ASP A 233 0.75 -18.93 11.79
N PRO A 234 1.07 -20.03 12.48
CA PRO A 234 2.34 -20.19 13.21
C PRO A 234 3.58 -20.02 12.32
N ALA A 235 3.51 -20.42 11.06
CA ALA A 235 4.63 -20.33 10.12
C ALA A 235 5.11 -18.89 9.86
N LEU A 236 4.30 -17.85 10.13
CA LEU A 236 4.71 -16.46 9.94
C LEU A 236 5.99 -16.09 10.70
N VAL A 237 6.17 -16.65 11.92
CA VAL A 237 7.35 -16.35 12.73
C VAL A 237 8.64 -16.86 12.05
N ASP A 238 8.59 -18.07 11.46
CA ASP A 238 9.71 -18.66 10.72
C ASP A 238 9.99 -17.89 9.41
N LEU A 239 8.95 -17.22 8.87
CA LEU A 239 9.05 -16.34 7.68
C LEU A 239 9.45 -14.90 8.03
N GLY A 240 9.85 -14.63 9.29
CA GLY A 240 10.31 -13.32 9.76
C GLY A 240 9.18 -12.27 9.85
N VAL A 241 7.93 -12.70 9.98
CA VAL A 241 6.77 -11.83 10.13
C VAL A 241 6.21 -11.97 11.54
N GLU A 242 6.12 -10.83 12.25
CA GLU A 242 5.53 -10.80 13.58
C GLU A 242 4.00 -10.85 13.49
N PRO A 243 3.34 -11.83 14.14
CA PRO A 243 1.86 -11.88 14.15
C PRO A 243 1.25 -10.68 14.89
N PRO A 244 -0.01 -10.31 14.59
CA PRO A 244 -0.73 -9.25 15.29
C PRO A 244 -0.71 -9.43 16.82
N SER A 245 -0.76 -8.31 17.54
CA SER A 245 -0.71 -8.28 19.00
C SER A 245 -1.78 -9.18 19.65
N GLU A 246 -2.98 -9.21 19.09
CA GLU A 246 -4.05 -10.11 19.56
C GLU A 246 -3.68 -11.60 19.44
N VAL A 247 -3.09 -11.98 18.31
CA VAL A 247 -2.66 -13.37 18.07
C VAL A 247 -1.54 -13.76 19.04
N ARG A 248 -0.56 -12.87 19.24
CA ARG A 248 0.53 -13.06 20.20
C ARG A 248 0.03 -13.22 21.64
N LEU A 249 -0.87 -12.33 22.03
CA LEU A 249 -1.48 -12.36 23.37
C LEU A 249 -2.28 -13.66 23.58
N ARG A 250 -3.10 -14.06 22.61
CA ARG A 250 -3.85 -15.31 22.65
C ARG A 250 -2.93 -16.53 22.80
N ARG A 251 -1.84 -16.58 22.05
CA ARG A 251 -0.82 -17.65 22.16
C ARG A 251 -0.15 -17.65 23.54
N ALA A 252 0.17 -16.49 24.09
CA ALA A 252 0.77 -16.36 25.42
C ALA A 252 -0.19 -16.86 26.51
N PHE A 253 -1.50 -16.57 26.41
CA PHE A 253 -2.50 -17.08 27.34
C PHE A 253 -2.58 -18.61 27.29
N VAL A 254 -2.64 -19.19 26.10
CA VAL A 254 -2.64 -20.65 25.93
C VAL A 254 -1.38 -21.28 26.55
N ALA A 255 -0.22 -20.72 26.29
CA ALA A 255 1.06 -21.21 26.81
C ALA A 255 1.12 -21.13 28.37
N ALA A 256 0.45 -20.13 28.95
CA ALA A 256 0.34 -19.96 30.39
C ALA A 256 -0.79 -20.83 31.04
N GLY A 257 -1.51 -21.67 30.27
CA GLY A 257 -2.62 -22.47 30.74
C GLY A 257 -3.87 -21.63 31.07
N LEU A 258 -3.97 -20.41 30.56
CA LEU A 258 -5.11 -19.51 30.77
C LEU A 258 -6.11 -19.64 29.60
N ASP A 259 -7.39 -19.42 29.91
CA ASP A 259 -8.44 -19.43 28.89
C ASP A 259 -8.41 -18.16 28.04
N PRO A 260 -8.15 -18.23 26.71
CA PRO A 260 -8.15 -17.09 25.80
C PRO A 260 -9.49 -16.33 25.75
N ALA A 261 -10.63 -16.98 26.09
CA ALA A 261 -11.93 -16.30 26.09
C ALA A 261 -12.00 -15.14 27.11
N ARG A 262 -11.15 -15.15 28.12
CA ARG A 262 -11.03 -14.02 29.07
C ARG A 262 -10.55 -12.71 28.44
N LEU A 263 -9.91 -12.78 27.26
CA LEU A 263 -9.48 -11.58 26.51
C LEU A 263 -10.68 -10.86 25.87
N GLU A 264 -11.75 -11.58 25.53
CA GLU A 264 -12.94 -10.99 24.89
C GLU A 264 -13.77 -10.17 25.89
N GLY A 265 -13.76 -10.55 27.18
CA GLY A 265 -14.45 -9.82 28.25
C GLY A 265 -13.74 -8.54 28.73
N ALA A 266 -12.50 -8.30 28.33
CA ALA A 266 -11.75 -7.10 28.73
C ALA A 266 -11.90 -5.93 27.73
N ARG A 267 -12.63 -6.12 26.62
CA ARG A 267 -12.92 -5.09 25.59
C ARG A 267 -14.28 -4.41 25.78
N ALA A 268 -15.09 -4.82 26.77
CA ALA A 268 -16.33 -4.18 27.18
C ALA A 268 -16.02 -3.20 28.37
#